data_a738d2330cb63f1aa9429bd606d55d86
#
_entry.id   a738d2330cb63f1aa9429bd606d55d86
#
_cell.length_a   1.000
_cell.length_b   1.000
_cell.length_c   1.000
_cell.angle_alpha   90.00
_cell.angle_beta   90.00
_cell.angle_gamma   90.00
#
_symmetry.space_group_name_H-M   'P 1'
#
loop_
_entity.id
_entity.type
_entity.pdbx_description
1 polymer ?
#
loop_
_entity_poly.entity_id
_entity_poly.type
_entity_poly.pdbx_seq_one_letter_code
_entity_poly.pdbx_strand_id
1 'polypeptide(L)'
;DIKFTTYDLEMGIEYIINEAQIIEQGATVVNSIMFSEIIRKLPDTEISISLDKNNLLIIECEGSLYKLATMNPEEFPELPKIDVENSIELEQKSLKEMIRKTIFAVSTEENRPIFTGCLFEIKNNRLNVVAVDGFRLAWKTKALKEAVKDFVAVIPGRTLNEINKILLDSFDIVKIGVNKNQALFEMENCKIVTRLLDGEFLNYSSVIPENWETRIRVDRKNIQDCFERISLISASAIEKEKKYPVKVCVDIGKVIISCTNQTGDAKEEIYCATEGQNLEAGFNPKYFLDALRAIDDPEIYVDFGTSISPCIIRPIDDGDYIYMILPIRMKE
;
A
#
# COMPACT_ATOMS: atom_id res chain seq x y z
N ASP A 1 15.30 25.41 14.20
CA ASP A 1 14.55 24.37 13.47
C ASP A 1 13.31 24.97 12.83
N ILE A 2 12.97 24.54 11.64
CA ILE A 2 11.68 24.85 11.01
C ILE A 2 10.77 23.64 11.15
N LYS A 3 9.57 23.85 11.66
CA LYS A 3 8.55 22.84 11.80
C LYS A 3 7.42 23.07 10.79
N PHE A 4 7.17 22.07 9.96
CA PHE A 4 6.03 22.02 9.04
C PHE A 4 4.95 21.12 9.63
N THR A 5 3.72 21.61 9.64
CA THR A 5 2.57 20.83 10.12
C THR A 5 1.46 20.88 9.09
N THR A 6 0.92 19.71 8.73
CA THR A 6 -0.28 19.57 7.90
C THR A 6 -1.31 18.73 8.63
N TYR A 7 -2.60 19.09 8.51
CA TYR A 7 -3.66 18.34 9.17
C TYR A 7 -5.00 18.51 8.45
N ASP A 8 -5.67 17.41 8.14
CA ASP A 8 -6.99 17.37 7.49
C ASP A 8 -8.09 16.82 8.42
N LEU A 9 -7.85 16.78 9.74
CA LEU A 9 -8.70 16.25 10.82
C LEU A 9 -8.76 14.71 10.87
N GLU A 10 -8.23 14.01 9.88
CA GLU A 10 -8.08 12.56 9.86
C GLU A 10 -6.62 12.13 9.96
N MET A 11 -5.74 12.81 9.22
CA MET A 11 -4.30 12.55 9.20
C MET A 11 -3.55 13.88 9.41
N GLY A 12 -2.60 13.88 10.32
CA GLY A 12 -1.68 14.99 10.55
C GLY A 12 -0.23 14.55 10.38
N ILE A 13 0.57 15.41 9.78
CA ILE A 13 2.01 15.20 9.61
C ILE A 13 2.75 16.39 10.17
N GLU A 14 3.72 16.13 11.02
CA GLU A 14 4.68 17.10 11.52
C GLU A 14 6.08 16.68 11.05
N TYR A 15 6.80 17.61 10.43
CA TYR A 15 8.16 17.40 9.96
C TYR A 15 9.06 18.53 10.42
N ILE A 16 10.24 18.21 10.92
CA ILE A 16 11.22 19.16 11.47
C ILE A 16 12.46 19.19 10.59
N ILE A 17 12.82 20.39 10.13
CA ILE A 17 14.11 20.65 9.46
C ILE A 17 15.06 21.27 10.49
N ASN A 18 16.11 20.54 10.84
CA ASN A 18 17.09 20.96 11.84
C ASN A 18 18.18 21.89 11.27
N GLU A 19 18.43 21.81 9.97
CA GLU A 19 19.48 22.56 9.29
C GLU A 19 18.96 23.88 8.70
N ALA A 20 18.36 24.73 9.54
CA ALA A 20 17.87 26.04 9.12
C ALA A 20 18.43 27.15 9.99
N GLN A 21 18.85 28.25 9.38
CA GLN A 21 19.22 29.46 10.10
C GLN A 21 17.97 30.25 10.44
N ILE A 22 17.63 30.33 11.74
CA ILE A 22 16.48 31.08 12.23
C ILE A 22 16.96 32.48 12.65
N ILE A 23 16.49 33.50 11.95
CA ILE A 23 16.80 34.92 12.25
C ILE A 23 15.76 35.44 13.22
N GLU A 24 14.49 35.15 12.98
CA GLU A 24 13.35 35.59 13.83
C GLU A 24 12.38 34.44 13.98
N GLN A 25 11.84 34.23 15.17
CA GLN A 25 10.85 33.22 15.45
C GLN A 25 9.45 33.70 15.03
N GLY A 26 8.67 32.83 14.44
CA GLY A 26 7.29 33.10 14.04
C GLY A 26 6.57 31.86 13.56
N ALA A 27 5.27 32.00 13.33
CA ALA A 27 4.44 30.97 12.76
C ALA A 27 3.45 31.57 11.77
N THR A 28 3.10 30.82 10.75
CA THR A 28 2.09 31.22 9.76
C THR A 28 1.46 30.00 9.09
N VAL A 29 0.30 30.20 8.50
CA VAL A 29 -0.41 29.14 7.74
C VAL A 29 -0.53 29.56 6.28
N VAL A 30 -0.16 28.68 5.38
CA VAL A 30 -0.18 28.91 3.92
C VAL A 30 -0.89 27.77 3.20
N ASN A 31 -1.32 28.04 1.97
CA ASN A 31 -1.83 27.00 1.10
C ASN A 31 -0.73 25.98 0.77
N SER A 32 -0.90 24.74 1.24
CA SER A 32 0.11 23.67 1.13
C SER A 32 0.43 23.30 -0.32
N ILE A 33 -0.57 23.26 -1.19
CA ILE A 33 -0.39 22.91 -2.61
C ILE A 33 0.49 23.94 -3.30
N MET A 34 0.14 25.23 -3.14
CA MET A 34 0.88 26.31 -3.78
C MET A 34 2.30 26.42 -3.23
N PHE A 35 2.47 26.33 -1.91
CA PHE A 35 3.79 26.35 -1.28
C PHE A 35 4.67 25.21 -1.78
N SER A 36 4.17 23.96 -1.74
CA SER A 36 4.93 22.79 -2.16
C SER A 36 5.29 22.80 -3.65
N GLU A 37 4.38 23.30 -4.51
CA GLU A 37 4.66 23.40 -5.95
C GLU A 37 5.74 24.47 -6.26
N ILE A 38 5.75 25.59 -5.51
CA ILE A 38 6.81 26.61 -5.63
C ILE A 38 8.13 26.00 -5.20
N ILE A 39 8.22 25.47 -3.96
CA ILE A 39 9.46 24.91 -3.42
C ILE A 39 10.03 23.81 -4.34
N ARG A 40 9.17 22.92 -4.85
CA ARG A 40 9.60 21.83 -5.74
C ARG A 40 10.24 22.30 -7.06
N LYS A 41 9.85 23.50 -7.52
CA LYS A 41 10.30 24.07 -8.81
C LYS A 41 11.42 25.09 -8.68
N LEU A 42 11.79 25.47 -7.46
CA LEU A 42 12.94 26.32 -7.22
C LEU A 42 14.24 25.55 -7.51
N PRO A 43 15.33 26.29 -7.88
CA PRO A 43 16.67 25.71 -7.95
C PRO A 43 17.07 25.06 -6.60
N ASP A 44 17.97 24.10 -6.65
CA ASP A 44 18.53 23.45 -5.46
C ASP A 44 19.61 24.33 -4.81
N THR A 45 19.17 25.44 -4.23
CA THR A 45 20.01 26.45 -3.59
C THR A 45 19.34 26.95 -2.31
N GLU A 46 20.01 27.89 -1.61
CA GLU A 46 19.47 28.48 -0.38
C GLU A 46 18.18 29.26 -0.64
N ILE A 47 17.18 29.05 0.22
CA ILE A 47 15.87 29.70 0.18
C ILE A 47 15.70 30.55 1.43
N SER A 48 15.33 31.83 1.25
CA SER A 48 14.91 32.69 2.35
C SER A 48 13.38 32.72 2.46
N ILE A 49 12.88 32.50 3.66
CA ILE A 49 11.43 32.55 3.96
C ILE A 49 11.20 33.58 5.06
N SER A 50 10.33 34.57 4.82
CA SER A 50 9.98 35.62 5.78
C SER A 50 8.51 36.02 5.67
N LEU A 51 8.01 36.75 6.70
CA LEU A 51 6.70 37.39 6.65
C LEU A 51 6.88 38.91 6.50
N ASP A 52 6.11 39.51 5.60
CA ASP A 52 6.06 40.94 5.46
C ASP A 52 5.07 41.60 6.46
N LYS A 53 5.04 42.94 6.49
CA LYS A 53 4.14 43.71 7.35
C LYS A 53 2.65 43.49 7.05
N ASN A 54 2.31 42.94 5.90
CA ASN A 54 0.94 42.66 5.49
C ASN A 54 0.57 41.18 5.68
N ASN A 55 1.37 40.42 6.44
CA ASN A 55 1.23 38.99 6.64
C ASN A 55 1.27 38.16 5.31
N LEU A 56 2.08 38.60 4.35
CA LEU A 56 2.39 37.79 3.19
C LEU A 56 3.66 36.97 3.45
N LEU A 57 3.61 35.67 3.16
CA LEU A 57 4.82 34.84 3.17
C LEU A 57 5.64 35.16 1.93
N ILE A 58 6.86 35.61 2.16
CA ILE A 58 7.83 35.90 1.11
C ILE A 58 8.80 34.72 0.99
N ILE A 59 8.97 34.21 -0.21
CA ILE A 59 9.95 33.19 -0.54
C ILE A 59 10.90 33.77 -1.57
N GLU A 60 12.18 33.85 -1.22
CA GLU A 60 13.25 34.34 -2.09
C GLU A 60 14.24 33.23 -2.38
N CYS A 61 14.61 33.10 -3.64
CA CYS A 61 15.61 32.15 -4.10
C CYS A 61 16.29 32.73 -5.34
N GLU A 62 17.60 33.00 -5.26
CA GLU A 62 18.37 33.63 -6.31
C GLU A 62 17.73 34.94 -6.85
N GLY A 63 17.20 34.96 -8.03
CA GLY A 63 16.48 36.11 -8.59
C GLY A 63 14.97 36.00 -8.54
N SER A 64 14.45 34.99 -7.86
CA SER A 64 13.00 34.69 -7.79
C SER A 64 12.39 35.22 -6.48
N LEU A 65 11.23 35.85 -6.57
CA LEU A 65 10.47 36.36 -5.43
C LEU A 65 9.00 35.91 -5.55
N TYR A 66 8.51 35.20 -4.53
CA TYR A 66 7.12 34.80 -4.42
C TYR A 66 6.50 35.40 -3.18
N LYS A 67 5.23 35.81 -3.27
CA LYS A 67 4.44 36.34 -2.15
C LYS A 67 3.14 35.55 -2.06
N LEU A 68 2.95 34.85 -0.94
CA LEU A 68 1.76 34.02 -0.70
C LEU A 68 0.91 34.65 0.41
N ALA A 69 -0.40 34.64 0.20
CA ALA A 69 -1.34 35.00 1.26
C ALA A 69 -1.25 33.98 2.40
N THR A 70 -1.33 34.46 3.63
CA THR A 70 -1.29 33.62 4.82
C THR A 70 -2.59 33.73 5.62
N MET A 71 -2.79 32.78 6.53
CA MET A 71 -3.86 32.76 7.52
C MET A 71 -3.25 32.84 8.94
N ASN A 72 -4.09 33.21 9.90
CA ASN A 72 -3.66 33.28 11.31
C ASN A 72 -3.30 31.85 11.80
N PRO A 73 -2.10 31.64 12.36
CA PRO A 73 -1.70 30.33 12.88
C PRO A 73 -2.58 29.85 14.05
N GLU A 74 -3.24 30.72 14.78
CA GLU A 74 -4.16 30.36 15.87
C GLU A 74 -5.42 29.67 15.38
N GLU A 75 -5.77 29.81 14.09
CA GLU A 75 -6.92 29.13 13.45
C GLU A 75 -6.56 27.73 12.96
N PHE A 76 -5.27 27.37 12.96
CA PHE A 76 -4.85 26.04 12.53
C PHE A 76 -5.09 25.02 13.65
N PRO A 77 -5.78 23.90 13.37
CA PRO A 77 -6.09 22.91 14.40
C PRO A 77 -4.81 22.25 14.94
N GLU A 78 -4.70 22.15 16.26
CA GLU A 78 -3.61 21.41 16.88
C GLU A 78 -3.67 19.92 16.52
N LEU A 79 -2.50 19.32 16.31
CA LEU A 79 -2.41 17.87 16.18
C LEU A 79 -2.80 17.19 17.49
N PRO A 80 -3.61 16.12 17.42
CA PRO A 80 -3.99 15.40 18.62
C PRO A 80 -2.77 14.79 19.32
N LYS A 81 -2.71 14.94 20.64
CA LYS A 81 -1.75 14.22 21.47
C LYS A 81 -2.27 12.80 21.69
N ILE A 82 -1.47 11.82 21.32
CA ILE A 82 -1.85 10.41 21.42
C ILE A 82 -1.23 9.82 22.68
N ASP A 83 -2.09 9.41 23.63
CA ASP A 83 -1.66 8.52 24.70
C ASP A 83 -1.53 7.11 24.15
N VAL A 84 -0.29 6.71 23.90
CA VAL A 84 0.03 5.42 23.29
C VAL A 84 -0.18 4.30 24.32
N GLU A 85 -1.09 3.38 24.03
CA GLU A 85 -1.37 2.22 24.88
C GLU A 85 -0.48 1.01 24.52
N ASN A 86 -0.22 0.84 23.23
CA ASN A 86 0.62 -0.22 22.69
C ASN A 86 1.57 0.36 21.63
N SER A 87 2.80 -0.13 21.58
CA SER A 87 3.77 0.33 20.57
C SER A 87 4.67 -0.80 20.10
N ILE A 88 5.15 -0.66 18.86
CA ILE A 88 6.17 -1.51 18.25
C ILE A 88 7.23 -0.65 17.58
N GLU A 89 8.41 -1.22 17.42
CA GLU A 89 9.52 -0.62 16.71
C GLU A 89 9.91 -1.51 15.52
N LEU A 90 10.06 -0.89 14.36
CA LEU A 90 10.44 -1.54 13.11
C LEU A 90 11.51 -0.72 12.40
N GLU A 91 12.31 -1.37 11.59
CA GLU A 91 13.14 -0.69 10.61
C GLU A 91 12.25 -0.08 9.52
N GLN A 92 12.51 1.15 9.10
CA GLN A 92 11.72 1.85 8.08
C GLN A 92 11.58 1.04 6.79
N LYS A 93 12.66 0.44 6.31
CA LYS A 93 12.65 -0.50 5.17
C LYS A 93 11.66 -1.63 5.35
N SER A 94 11.60 -2.21 6.55
CA SER A 94 10.69 -3.32 6.83
C SER A 94 9.22 -2.90 6.78
N LEU A 95 8.89 -1.77 7.39
CA LEU A 95 7.52 -1.24 7.33
C LEU A 95 7.13 -0.86 5.90
N LYS A 96 8.03 -0.21 5.17
CA LYS A 96 7.85 0.15 3.77
C LYS A 96 7.54 -1.07 2.90
N GLU A 97 8.31 -2.14 3.08
CA GLU A 97 8.07 -3.41 2.38
C GLU A 97 6.70 -4.01 2.74
N MET A 98 6.34 -4.04 4.02
CA MET A 98 5.06 -4.59 4.47
C MET A 98 3.88 -3.81 3.88
N ILE A 99 3.94 -2.47 3.86
CA ILE A 99 2.93 -1.63 3.24
C ILE A 99 2.87 -1.89 1.73
N ARG A 100 4.00 -1.84 1.02
CA ARG A 100 4.07 -2.06 -0.43
C ARG A 100 3.48 -3.41 -0.85
N LYS A 101 3.76 -4.46 -0.07
CA LYS A 101 3.31 -5.83 -0.34
C LYS A 101 1.84 -6.09 0.01
N THR A 102 1.11 -5.12 0.58
CA THR A 102 -0.29 -5.34 0.99
C THR A 102 -1.25 -4.28 0.47
N ILE A 103 -0.86 -3.03 0.45
CA ILE A 103 -1.75 -1.88 0.22
C ILE A 103 -2.51 -1.91 -1.12
N PHE A 104 -1.98 -2.60 -2.13
CA PHE A 104 -2.65 -2.73 -3.43
C PHE A 104 -3.98 -3.50 -3.37
N ALA A 105 -4.20 -4.25 -2.29
CA ALA A 105 -5.41 -5.04 -2.10
C ALA A 105 -6.48 -4.36 -1.23
N VAL A 106 -6.29 -3.10 -0.81
CA VAL A 106 -7.36 -2.35 -0.13
C VAL A 106 -8.52 -2.04 -1.07
N SER A 107 -9.73 -1.98 -0.52
CA SER A 107 -10.91 -1.57 -1.27
C SER A 107 -10.88 -0.08 -1.61
N THR A 108 -11.38 0.26 -2.78
CA THR A 108 -11.69 1.63 -3.17
C THR A 108 -13.16 1.99 -2.96
N GLU A 109 -13.99 1.03 -2.52
CA GLU A 109 -15.42 1.20 -2.29
C GLU A 109 -15.68 1.64 -0.85
N GLU A 110 -16.39 2.75 -0.68
CA GLU A 110 -16.70 3.33 0.63
C GLU A 110 -17.88 2.65 1.35
N ASN A 111 -18.60 1.74 0.69
CA ASN A 111 -19.71 0.99 1.28
C ASN A 111 -19.27 0.04 2.41
N ARG A 112 -17.98 -0.31 2.47
CA ARG A 112 -17.32 -1.05 3.55
C ARG A 112 -16.04 -0.33 3.97
N PRO A 113 -16.13 0.74 4.77
CA PRO A 113 -14.99 1.59 5.09
C PRO A 113 -13.82 0.83 5.72
N ILE A 114 -14.11 -0.21 6.53
CA ILE A 114 -13.07 -1.02 7.19
C ILE A 114 -12.09 -1.68 6.20
N PHE A 115 -12.52 -1.96 4.96
CA PHE A 115 -11.66 -2.54 3.92
C PHE A 115 -10.91 -1.50 3.08
N THR A 116 -11.14 -0.20 3.31
CA THR A 116 -10.33 0.85 2.70
C THR A 116 -8.98 1.05 3.40
N GLY A 117 -8.71 0.28 4.45
CA GLY A 117 -7.46 0.26 5.20
C GLY A 117 -6.81 -1.11 5.27
N CYS A 118 -5.62 -1.15 5.85
CA CYS A 118 -4.93 -2.39 6.18
C CYS A 118 -5.07 -2.69 7.67
N LEU A 119 -5.36 -3.93 7.98
CA LEU A 119 -5.26 -4.48 9.32
C LEU A 119 -3.78 -4.57 9.72
N PHE A 120 -3.44 -4.03 10.86
CA PHE A 120 -2.20 -4.25 11.59
C PHE A 120 -2.54 -5.09 12.83
N GLU A 121 -2.14 -6.34 12.82
CA GLU A 121 -2.38 -7.28 13.92
C GLU A 121 -1.06 -7.73 14.52
N ILE A 122 -0.88 -7.53 15.82
CA ILE A 122 0.19 -8.17 16.58
C ILE A 122 -0.40 -9.41 17.22
N LYS A 123 0.18 -10.56 16.87
CA LYS A 123 -0.21 -11.85 17.41
C LYS A 123 1.01 -12.79 17.49
N ASN A 124 1.19 -13.41 18.63
CA ASN A 124 2.32 -14.35 18.86
C ASN A 124 3.69 -13.73 18.50
N ASN A 125 3.92 -12.50 18.88
CA ASN A 125 5.13 -11.72 18.59
C ASN A 125 5.46 -11.56 17.11
N ARG A 126 4.42 -11.51 16.28
CA ARG A 126 4.51 -11.21 14.84
C ARG A 126 3.58 -10.07 14.48
N LEU A 127 4.05 -9.16 13.64
CA LEU A 127 3.20 -8.19 12.98
C LEU A 127 2.65 -8.82 11.70
N ASN A 128 1.34 -8.86 11.59
CA ASN A 128 0.61 -9.21 10.38
C ASN A 128 0.01 -7.94 9.79
N VAL A 129 0.24 -7.68 8.52
CA VAL A 129 -0.42 -6.62 7.76
C VAL A 129 -1.28 -7.27 6.70
N VAL A 130 -2.58 -6.93 6.69
CA VAL A 130 -3.57 -7.57 5.81
C VAL A 130 -4.42 -6.52 5.13
N ALA A 131 -4.61 -6.67 3.83
CA ALA A 131 -5.52 -5.87 3.02
C ALA A 131 -6.49 -6.76 2.24
N VAL A 132 -7.74 -6.32 2.09
CA VAL A 132 -8.83 -7.08 1.46
C VAL A 132 -9.77 -6.12 0.72
N ASP A 133 -10.26 -6.52 -0.47
CA ASP A 133 -11.31 -5.77 -1.18
C ASP A 133 -12.58 -6.59 -1.47
N GLY A 134 -12.65 -7.82 -0.95
CA GLY A 134 -13.76 -8.75 -1.17
C GLY A 134 -13.56 -9.69 -2.35
N PHE A 135 -12.55 -9.46 -3.20
CA PHE A 135 -12.19 -10.32 -4.35
C PHE A 135 -10.75 -10.84 -4.27
N ARG A 136 -9.93 -10.23 -3.45
CA ARG A 136 -8.54 -10.60 -3.19
C ARG A 136 -8.14 -10.25 -1.77
N LEU A 137 -7.07 -10.88 -1.32
CA LEU A 137 -6.44 -10.63 -0.03
C LEU A 137 -4.92 -10.60 -0.22
N ALA A 138 -4.27 -9.65 0.44
CA ALA A 138 -2.82 -9.62 0.59
C ALA A 138 -2.48 -9.69 2.07
N TRP A 139 -1.64 -10.64 2.45
CA TRP A 139 -1.12 -10.81 3.79
C TRP A 139 0.40 -10.82 3.76
N LYS A 140 1.01 -10.08 4.68
CA LYS A 140 2.45 -10.06 4.93
C LYS A 140 2.68 -10.14 6.43
N THR A 141 3.64 -10.96 6.85
CA THR A 141 3.99 -11.11 8.26
C THR A 141 5.47 -10.85 8.51
N LYS A 142 5.79 -10.39 9.71
CA LYS A 142 7.17 -10.21 10.17
C LYS A 142 7.28 -10.52 11.67
N ALA A 143 8.29 -11.29 12.06
CA ALA A 143 8.61 -11.49 13.47
C ALA A 143 9.14 -10.19 14.08
N LEU A 144 8.69 -9.86 15.29
CA LEU A 144 9.18 -8.74 16.07
C LEU A 144 10.38 -9.14 16.89
N LYS A 145 11.33 -8.21 17.06
CA LYS A 145 12.56 -8.44 17.84
C LYS A 145 12.26 -8.55 19.34
N GLU A 146 11.30 -7.78 19.83
CA GLU A 146 10.90 -7.72 21.23
C GLU A 146 9.50 -8.28 21.42
N ALA A 147 9.24 -8.81 22.61
CA ALA A 147 7.92 -9.29 22.98
C ALA A 147 6.97 -8.11 23.18
N VAL A 148 5.88 -8.09 22.45
CA VAL A 148 4.87 -7.05 22.48
C VAL A 148 3.51 -7.65 22.79
N LYS A 149 2.69 -6.90 23.51
CA LYS A 149 1.31 -7.29 23.78
C LYS A 149 0.51 -7.33 22.47
N ASP A 150 -0.34 -8.34 22.32
CA ASP A 150 -1.23 -8.47 21.17
C ASP A 150 -2.19 -7.28 21.08
N PHE A 151 -2.32 -6.73 19.90
CA PHE A 151 -3.30 -5.68 19.57
C PHE A 151 -3.70 -5.73 18.10
N VAL A 152 -4.79 -5.04 17.79
CA VAL A 152 -5.33 -4.92 16.43
C VAL A 152 -5.66 -3.46 16.15
N ALA A 153 -5.30 -2.98 14.96
CA ALA A 153 -5.65 -1.66 14.47
C ALA A 153 -5.86 -1.70 12.95
N VAL A 154 -6.85 -0.97 12.43
CA VAL A 154 -7.03 -0.82 10.98
C VAL A 154 -6.68 0.60 10.57
N ILE A 155 -5.59 0.71 9.81
CA ILE A 155 -5.01 1.99 9.41
C ILE A 155 -5.49 2.32 8.00
N PRO A 156 -6.03 3.53 7.75
CA PRO A 156 -6.51 3.92 6.43
C PRO A 156 -5.44 3.77 5.34
N GLY A 157 -5.82 3.20 4.21
CA GLY A 157 -4.91 3.01 3.07
C GLY A 157 -4.35 4.33 2.55
N ARG A 158 -5.13 5.42 2.61
CA ARG A 158 -4.66 6.77 2.28
C ARG A 158 -3.46 7.17 3.14
N THR A 159 -3.56 6.98 4.45
CA THR A 159 -2.46 7.27 5.39
C THR A 159 -1.24 6.40 5.11
N LEU A 160 -1.44 5.10 4.91
CA LEU A 160 -0.34 4.17 4.61
C LEU A 160 0.38 4.52 3.30
N ASN A 161 -0.34 5.01 2.29
CA ASN A 161 0.25 5.51 1.06
C ASN A 161 1.17 6.72 1.30
N GLU A 162 0.76 7.67 2.15
CA GLU A 162 1.62 8.81 2.49
C GLU A 162 2.82 8.37 3.35
N ILE A 163 2.60 7.51 4.33
CA ILE A 163 3.70 6.91 5.12
C ILE A 163 4.71 6.23 4.20
N ASN A 164 4.25 5.43 3.24
CA ASN A 164 5.13 4.70 2.31
C ASN A 164 6.01 5.62 1.44
N LYS A 165 5.56 6.85 1.14
CA LYS A 165 6.35 7.86 0.42
C LYS A 165 7.43 8.49 1.31
N ILE A 166 7.15 8.64 2.61
CA ILE A 166 8.04 9.27 3.60
C ILE A 166 9.11 8.30 4.10
N LEU A 167 8.75 7.02 4.27
CA LEU A 167 9.67 5.99 4.74
C LEU A 167 10.88 5.84 3.82
N LEU A 168 12.06 5.84 4.43
CA LEU A 168 13.33 5.60 3.75
C LEU A 168 13.59 4.10 3.58
N ASP A 169 14.43 3.77 2.63
CA ASP A 169 14.93 2.41 2.47
C ASP A 169 16.17 2.19 3.36
N SER A 170 15.98 2.38 4.67
CA SER A 170 17.03 2.38 5.68
C SER A 170 16.68 1.45 6.86
N PHE A 171 17.67 1.22 7.71
CA PHE A 171 17.54 0.48 8.97
C PHE A 171 17.15 1.39 10.14
N ASP A 172 16.94 2.68 9.91
CA ASP A 172 16.45 3.60 10.93
C ASP A 172 15.10 3.14 11.47
N ILE A 173 14.85 3.44 12.73
CA ILE A 173 13.66 2.95 13.42
C ILE A 173 12.48 3.87 13.15
N VAL A 174 11.34 3.27 12.90
CA VAL A 174 10.02 3.87 13.01
C VAL A 174 9.30 3.24 14.20
N LYS A 175 8.82 4.06 15.11
CA LYS A 175 7.98 3.64 16.23
C LYS A 175 6.53 3.81 15.84
N ILE A 176 5.75 2.75 15.98
CA ILE A 176 4.30 2.77 15.73
C ILE A 176 3.61 2.63 17.07
N GLY A 177 2.90 3.67 17.46
CA GLY A 177 2.08 3.69 18.67
C GLY A 177 0.60 3.66 18.32
N VAL A 178 -0.20 2.92 19.06
CA VAL A 178 -1.64 2.88 18.87
C VAL A 178 -2.39 3.04 20.19
N ASN A 179 -3.56 3.66 20.11
CA ASN A 179 -4.58 3.62 21.12
C ASN A 179 -5.90 3.15 20.47
N LYS A 180 -7.01 3.30 21.17
CA LYS A 180 -8.33 2.83 20.70
C LYS A 180 -8.76 3.43 19.35
N ASN A 181 -8.40 4.68 19.06
CA ASN A 181 -8.98 5.44 17.94
C ASN A 181 -7.93 6.00 16.98
N GLN A 182 -6.65 5.95 17.34
CA GLN A 182 -5.59 6.64 16.62
C GLN A 182 -4.32 5.80 16.55
N ALA A 183 -3.52 6.04 15.50
CA ALA A 183 -2.16 5.55 15.37
C ALA A 183 -1.19 6.73 15.21
N LEU A 184 0.00 6.55 15.77
CA LEU A 184 1.14 7.46 15.71
C LEU A 184 2.32 6.72 15.07
N PHE A 185 2.92 7.33 14.09
CA PHE A 185 4.18 6.89 13.50
C PHE A 185 5.24 7.95 13.80
N GLU A 186 6.27 7.56 14.53
CA GLU A 186 7.38 8.46 14.89
C GLU A 186 8.67 7.99 14.24
N MET A 187 9.29 8.90 13.53
CA MET A 187 10.64 8.82 12.96
C MET A 187 11.43 10.01 13.50
N GLU A 188 12.75 10.04 13.30
CA GLU A 188 13.64 11.05 13.87
C GLU A 188 13.10 12.50 13.71
N ASN A 189 12.72 12.87 12.49
CA ASN A 189 12.28 14.23 12.17
C ASN A 189 10.81 14.30 11.72
N CYS A 190 10.07 13.20 11.79
CA CYS A 190 8.71 13.14 11.27
C CYS A 190 7.78 12.41 12.23
N LYS A 191 6.61 13.02 12.47
CA LYS A 191 5.50 12.40 13.20
C LYS A 191 4.26 12.40 12.34
N ILE A 192 3.59 11.27 12.26
CA ILE A 192 2.33 11.11 11.52
C ILE A 192 1.29 10.56 12.47
N VAL A 193 0.21 11.30 12.61
CA VAL A 193 -0.96 10.92 13.42
C VAL A 193 -2.10 10.60 12.48
N THR A 194 -2.83 9.52 12.72
CA THR A 194 -4.02 9.17 11.93
C THR A 194 -5.14 8.58 12.78
N ARG A 195 -6.37 8.82 12.39
CA ARG A 195 -7.51 8.08 12.93
C ARG A 195 -7.50 6.65 12.42
N LEU A 196 -7.92 5.72 13.26
CA LEU A 196 -8.15 4.33 12.86
C LEU A 196 -9.52 4.18 12.23
N LEU A 197 -9.68 3.18 11.37
CA LEU A 197 -11.00 2.78 10.87
C LEU A 197 -11.71 1.92 11.91
N ASP A 198 -12.94 2.28 12.21
CA ASP A 198 -13.80 1.55 13.14
C ASP A 198 -14.48 0.35 12.45
N GLY A 199 -14.62 -0.73 13.18
CA GLY A 199 -15.35 -1.93 12.74
C GLY A 199 -14.57 -3.21 12.95
N GLU A 200 -15.23 -4.34 12.69
CA GLU A 200 -14.62 -5.66 12.75
C GLU A 200 -14.02 -6.02 11.38
N PHE A 201 -12.72 -6.28 11.36
CA PHE A 201 -12.05 -6.76 10.15
C PHE A 201 -12.34 -8.25 9.95
N LEU A 202 -12.29 -8.71 8.70
CA LEU A 202 -12.45 -10.12 8.34
C LEU A 202 -11.47 -11.02 9.12
N ASN A 203 -11.95 -12.14 9.62
CA ASN A 203 -11.05 -13.21 10.07
C ASN A 203 -10.34 -13.83 8.87
N TYR A 204 -9.24 -13.18 8.47
CA TYR A 204 -8.50 -13.52 7.25
C TYR A 204 -7.91 -14.93 7.28
N SER A 205 -7.50 -15.42 8.45
CA SER A 205 -6.91 -16.75 8.59
C SER A 205 -7.89 -17.87 8.24
N SER A 206 -9.19 -17.65 8.45
CA SER A 206 -10.21 -18.66 8.15
C SER A 206 -10.59 -18.76 6.67
N VAL A 207 -10.23 -17.76 5.86
CA VAL A 207 -10.57 -17.74 4.42
C VAL A 207 -9.40 -18.15 3.51
N ILE A 208 -8.19 -18.21 4.04
CA ILE A 208 -7.01 -18.68 3.30
C ILE A 208 -7.02 -20.22 3.25
N PRO A 209 -7.10 -20.85 2.06
CA PRO A 209 -7.04 -22.32 1.95
C PRO A 209 -5.70 -22.87 2.45
N GLU A 210 -5.77 -23.94 3.21
CA GLU A 210 -4.57 -24.66 3.69
C GLU A 210 -4.05 -25.67 2.68
N ASN A 211 -4.95 -26.22 1.85
CA ASN A 211 -4.66 -27.28 0.88
C ASN A 211 -4.84 -26.78 -0.55
N TRP A 212 -4.12 -27.39 -1.47
CA TRP A 212 -4.24 -27.19 -2.90
C TRP A 212 -4.44 -28.54 -3.63
N GLU A 213 -5.05 -28.50 -4.81
CA GLU A 213 -5.21 -29.67 -5.69
C GLU A 213 -4.26 -29.59 -6.88
N THR A 214 -3.88 -28.36 -7.28
CA THR A 214 -2.97 -28.10 -8.40
C THR A 214 -1.99 -27.01 -7.98
N ARG A 215 -0.71 -27.23 -8.24
CA ARG A 215 0.36 -26.25 -7.98
C ARG A 215 1.22 -26.06 -9.20
N ILE A 216 1.58 -24.82 -9.48
CA ILE A 216 2.64 -24.51 -10.44
C ILE A 216 3.79 -23.79 -9.71
N ARG A 217 5.03 -24.14 -10.11
CA ARG A 217 6.23 -23.36 -9.79
C ARG A 217 6.67 -22.66 -11.06
N VAL A 218 6.68 -21.33 -11.05
CA VAL A 218 6.87 -20.52 -12.24
C VAL A 218 7.77 -19.32 -11.97
N ASP A 219 8.55 -18.93 -13.00
CA ASP A 219 9.29 -17.66 -12.98
C ASP A 219 8.30 -16.51 -12.91
N ARG A 220 8.47 -15.64 -11.89
CA ARG A 220 7.57 -14.53 -11.61
C ARG A 220 7.50 -13.54 -12.77
N LYS A 221 8.66 -13.25 -13.40
CA LYS A 221 8.71 -12.27 -14.50
C LYS A 221 7.99 -12.79 -15.73
N ASN A 222 8.19 -14.06 -16.07
CA ASN A 222 7.54 -14.68 -17.23
C ASN A 222 6.01 -14.68 -17.12
N ILE A 223 5.48 -15.05 -15.95
CA ILE A 223 4.03 -15.05 -15.75
C ILE A 223 3.48 -13.62 -15.68
N GLN A 224 4.19 -12.67 -15.08
CA GLN A 224 3.81 -11.25 -15.05
C GLN A 224 3.72 -10.69 -16.48
N ASP A 225 4.76 -10.86 -17.29
CA ASP A 225 4.81 -10.36 -18.67
C ASP A 225 3.69 -10.98 -19.54
N CYS A 226 3.38 -12.27 -19.32
CA CYS A 226 2.25 -12.91 -19.96
C CYS A 226 0.92 -12.26 -19.59
N PHE A 227 0.65 -12.07 -18.29
CA PHE A 227 -0.57 -11.37 -17.85
C PHE A 227 -0.62 -9.92 -18.36
N GLU A 228 0.51 -9.21 -18.46
CA GLU A 228 0.56 -7.85 -19.01
C GLU A 228 0.13 -7.84 -20.48
N ARG A 229 0.63 -8.75 -21.31
CA ARG A 229 0.24 -8.84 -22.74
C ARG A 229 -1.22 -9.28 -22.92
N ILE A 230 -1.66 -10.33 -22.22
CA ILE A 230 -3.04 -10.83 -22.30
C ILE A 230 -4.04 -9.78 -21.79
N SER A 231 -3.66 -8.98 -20.80
CA SER A 231 -4.53 -7.92 -20.26
C SER A 231 -4.86 -6.82 -21.27
N LEU A 232 -4.05 -6.64 -22.32
CA LEU A 232 -4.34 -5.68 -23.39
C LEU A 232 -5.64 -6.04 -24.12
N ILE A 233 -5.87 -7.33 -24.37
CA ILE A 233 -7.14 -7.81 -24.94
C ILE A 233 -8.26 -7.69 -23.92
N SER A 234 -8.04 -8.11 -22.66
CA SER A 234 -9.05 -8.02 -21.61
C SER A 234 -9.55 -6.58 -21.35
N ALA A 235 -8.67 -5.58 -21.49
CA ALA A 235 -8.97 -4.16 -21.25
C ALA A 235 -9.59 -3.45 -22.46
N SER A 236 -9.47 -4.00 -23.68
CA SER A 236 -9.89 -3.36 -24.93
C SER A 236 -11.40 -3.42 -25.21
N ALA A 237 -12.20 -3.85 -24.25
CA ALA A 237 -13.64 -3.91 -24.37
C ALA A 237 -14.27 -2.53 -24.64
N ILE A 238 -15.16 -2.47 -25.61
CA ILE A 238 -15.92 -1.26 -26.01
C ILE A 238 -16.79 -0.74 -24.84
N GLU A 239 -17.22 -1.65 -23.96
CA GLU A 239 -17.94 -1.31 -22.73
C GLU A 239 -16.94 -1.20 -21.56
N LYS A 240 -16.66 0.02 -21.11
CA LYS A 240 -15.73 0.32 -20.00
C LYS A 240 -16.05 -0.40 -18.67
N GLU A 241 -17.25 -0.95 -18.54
CA GLU A 241 -17.72 -1.63 -17.31
C GLU A 241 -17.55 -3.16 -17.35
N LYS A 242 -17.37 -3.79 -18.51
CA LYS A 242 -17.19 -5.24 -18.62
C LYS A 242 -15.70 -5.60 -18.63
N LYS A 243 -15.20 -6.07 -17.48
CA LYS A 243 -13.88 -6.70 -17.40
C LYS A 243 -14.00 -8.15 -17.85
N TYR A 244 -13.35 -8.49 -18.96
CA TYR A 244 -13.29 -9.89 -19.42
C TYR A 244 -12.29 -10.67 -18.56
N PRO A 245 -12.71 -11.80 -17.98
CA PRO A 245 -11.81 -12.64 -17.22
C PRO A 245 -10.76 -13.25 -18.16
N VAL A 246 -9.59 -13.48 -17.61
CA VAL A 246 -8.54 -14.28 -18.23
C VAL A 246 -8.74 -15.72 -17.78
N LYS A 247 -8.72 -16.65 -18.74
CA LYS A 247 -8.78 -18.08 -18.51
C LYS A 247 -7.37 -18.60 -18.24
N VAL A 248 -7.20 -19.27 -17.12
CA VAL A 248 -5.97 -19.97 -16.73
C VAL A 248 -6.24 -21.46 -16.78
N CYS A 249 -5.49 -22.17 -17.65
CA CYS A 249 -5.52 -23.61 -17.75
C CYS A 249 -4.17 -24.17 -17.33
N VAL A 250 -4.13 -25.02 -16.32
CA VAL A 250 -2.93 -25.75 -15.91
C VAL A 250 -2.99 -27.14 -16.51
N ASP A 251 -1.94 -27.50 -17.22
CA ASP A 251 -1.73 -28.83 -17.82
C ASP A 251 -0.34 -29.35 -17.40
N ILE A 252 -0.05 -30.59 -17.69
CA ILE A 252 1.24 -31.19 -17.34
C ILE A 252 2.39 -30.41 -17.99
N GLY A 253 3.27 -29.84 -17.13
CA GLY A 253 4.49 -29.12 -17.54
C GLY A 253 4.26 -27.72 -18.08
N LYS A 254 3.02 -27.17 -18.05
CA LYS A 254 2.73 -25.83 -18.55
C LYS A 254 1.48 -25.21 -17.95
N VAL A 255 1.42 -23.89 -17.99
CA VAL A 255 0.20 -23.11 -17.80
C VAL A 255 -0.13 -22.36 -19.08
N ILE A 256 -1.39 -22.37 -19.47
CA ILE A 256 -1.94 -21.66 -20.63
C ILE A 256 -2.83 -20.54 -20.12
N ILE A 257 -2.54 -19.31 -20.54
CA ILE A 257 -3.31 -18.13 -20.19
C ILE A 257 -3.94 -17.58 -21.47
N SER A 258 -5.25 -17.36 -21.48
CA SER A 258 -5.97 -16.89 -22.65
C SER A 258 -7.09 -15.92 -22.31
N CYS A 259 -7.42 -15.07 -23.26
CA CYS A 259 -8.55 -14.15 -23.20
C CYS A 259 -9.17 -14.02 -24.58
N THR A 260 -10.50 -14.11 -24.65
CA THR A 260 -11.28 -13.91 -25.87
C THR A 260 -12.34 -12.87 -25.59
N ASN A 261 -12.46 -11.85 -26.45
CA ASN A 261 -13.52 -10.89 -26.44
C ASN A 261 -13.89 -10.43 -27.86
N GLN A 262 -14.75 -9.43 -27.99
CA GLN A 262 -15.20 -8.90 -29.29
C GLN A 262 -14.08 -8.25 -30.13
N THR A 263 -12.98 -7.84 -29.49
CA THR A 263 -11.87 -7.15 -30.16
C THR A 263 -10.75 -8.10 -30.60
N GLY A 264 -10.74 -9.33 -30.11
CA GLY A 264 -9.74 -10.33 -30.50
C GLY A 264 -9.53 -11.43 -29.47
N ASP A 265 -8.58 -12.30 -29.81
CA ASP A 265 -8.15 -13.43 -29.00
C ASP A 265 -6.66 -13.32 -28.67
N ALA A 266 -6.30 -13.74 -27.46
CA ALA A 266 -4.92 -13.94 -27.07
C ALA A 266 -4.78 -15.25 -26.31
N LYS A 267 -3.69 -15.97 -26.59
CA LYS A 267 -3.34 -17.21 -25.92
C LYS A 267 -1.82 -17.31 -25.83
N GLU A 268 -1.32 -17.56 -24.62
CA GLU A 268 0.09 -17.79 -24.36
C GLU A 268 0.30 -19.03 -23.52
N GLU A 269 1.41 -19.72 -23.73
CA GLU A 269 1.83 -20.90 -23.00
C GLU A 269 3.14 -20.61 -22.26
N ILE A 270 3.20 -20.94 -20.98
CA ILE A 270 4.39 -20.83 -20.14
C ILE A 270 4.73 -22.24 -19.65
N TYR A 271 5.95 -22.70 -19.96
CA TYR A 271 6.45 -23.95 -19.40
C TYR A 271 6.90 -23.76 -17.97
N CYS A 272 6.42 -24.62 -17.08
CA CYS A 272 6.68 -24.55 -15.65
C CYS A 272 6.52 -25.92 -15.00
N ALA A 273 7.05 -26.10 -13.81
CA ALA A 273 6.79 -27.30 -13.04
C ALA A 273 5.33 -27.29 -12.54
N THR A 274 4.64 -28.42 -12.72
CA THR A 274 3.24 -28.58 -12.33
C THR A 274 3.09 -29.82 -11.47
N GLU A 275 2.25 -29.73 -10.44
CA GLU A 275 1.90 -30.82 -9.54
C GLU A 275 0.37 -30.88 -9.39
N GLY A 276 -0.19 -32.07 -9.24
CA GLY A 276 -1.62 -32.28 -9.05
C GLY A 276 -2.40 -32.49 -10.35
N GLN A 277 -3.63 -31.99 -10.41
CA GLN A 277 -4.58 -32.26 -11.49
C GLN A 277 -4.62 -31.11 -12.50
N ASN A 278 -5.13 -31.40 -13.71
CA ASN A 278 -5.42 -30.34 -14.67
C ASN A 278 -6.53 -29.45 -14.13
N LEU A 279 -6.39 -28.15 -14.35
CA LEU A 279 -7.34 -27.13 -13.86
C LEU A 279 -7.66 -26.13 -14.95
N GLU A 280 -8.91 -25.66 -14.94
CA GLU A 280 -9.34 -24.50 -15.73
C GLU A 280 -10.14 -23.57 -14.83
N ALA A 281 -9.72 -22.28 -14.73
CA ALA A 281 -10.39 -21.27 -13.94
C ALA A 281 -10.26 -19.87 -14.55
N GLY A 282 -11.25 -19.01 -14.31
CA GLY A 282 -11.25 -17.63 -14.77
C GLY A 282 -10.82 -16.66 -13.66
N PHE A 283 -10.01 -15.66 -13.99
CA PHE A 283 -9.55 -14.65 -13.03
C PHE A 283 -9.54 -13.25 -13.62
N ASN A 284 -9.58 -12.25 -12.74
CA ASN A 284 -9.33 -10.86 -13.12
C ASN A 284 -7.81 -10.65 -13.29
N PRO A 285 -7.31 -10.34 -14.49
CA PRO A 285 -5.87 -10.21 -14.73
C PRO A 285 -5.23 -9.08 -13.91
N LYS A 286 -5.99 -8.02 -13.58
CA LYS A 286 -5.50 -6.93 -12.74
C LYS A 286 -5.06 -7.43 -11.37
N TYR A 287 -5.80 -8.34 -10.75
CA TYR A 287 -5.47 -8.84 -9.42
C TYR A 287 -4.18 -9.66 -9.42
N PHE A 288 -3.96 -10.45 -10.47
CA PHE A 288 -2.67 -11.11 -10.67
C PHE A 288 -1.53 -10.11 -10.85
N LEU A 289 -1.72 -9.12 -11.72
CA LEU A 289 -0.69 -8.11 -11.98
C LEU A 289 -0.33 -7.30 -10.74
N ASP A 290 -1.31 -6.88 -9.95
CA ASP A 290 -1.06 -6.13 -8.73
C ASP A 290 -0.26 -6.97 -7.72
N ALA A 291 -0.59 -8.27 -7.57
CA ALA A 291 0.13 -9.20 -6.71
C ALA A 291 1.57 -9.46 -7.22
N LEU A 292 1.71 -9.80 -8.52
CA LEU A 292 3.02 -10.13 -9.12
C LEU A 292 4.00 -8.95 -9.08
N ARG A 293 3.51 -7.72 -9.22
CA ARG A 293 4.33 -6.50 -9.11
C ARG A 293 4.82 -6.23 -7.68
N ALA A 294 4.11 -6.74 -6.67
CA ALA A 294 4.51 -6.59 -5.28
C ALA A 294 5.55 -7.63 -4.82
N ILE A 295 5.76 -8.68 -5.62
CA ILE A 295 6.70 -9.78 -5.34
C ILE A 295 8.09 -9.43 -5.87
N ASP A 296 9.11 -9.68 -5.06
CA ASP A 296 10.52 -9.50 -5.45
C ASP A 296 11.20 -10.85 -5.79
N ASP A 297 10.62 -11.97 -5.35
CA ASP A 297 11.15 -13.32 -5.57
C ASP A 297 11.19 -13.67 -7.07
N PRO A 298 12.26 -14.32 -7.55
CA PRO A 298 12.39 -14.70 -8.96
C PRO A 298 11.41 -15.80 -9.36
N GLU A 299 11.13 -16.75 -8.48
CA GLU A 299 10.18 -17.85 -8.68
C GLU A 299 9.15 -17.89 -7.56
N ILE A 300 7.95 -18.32 -7.89
CA ILE A 300 6.80 -18.39 -6.99
C ILE A 300 6.05 -19.69 -7.15
N TYR A 301 5.32 -20.07 -6.11
CA TYR A 301 4.22 -21.01 -6.20
C TYR A 301 2.90 -20.27 -6.48
N VAL A 302 2.09 -20.85 -7.39
CA VAL A 302 0.67 -20.52 -7.53
C VAL A 302 -0.12 -21.80 -7.29
N ASP A 303 -0.88 -21.79 -6.21
CA ASP A 303 -1.67 -22.90 -5.72
C ASP A 303 -3.14 -22.70 -6.11
N PHE A 304 -3.77 -23.73 -6.61
CA PHE A 304 -5.17 -23.74 -6.99
C PHE A 304 -5.90 -24.89 -6.27
N GLY A 305 -7.11 -24.63 -5.84
CA GLY A 305 -8.06 -25.68 -5.47
C GLY A 305 -8.89 -26.10 -6.69
N THR A 306 -10.20 -25.99 -6.61
CA THR A 306 -11.11 -26.22 -7.73
C THR A 306 -11.26 -24.99 -8.63
N SER A 307 -11.99 -25.10 -9.74
CA SER A 307 -12.29 -23.96 -10.64
C SER A 307 -13.06 -22.79 -10.00
N ILE A 308 -13.65 -23.02 -8.84
CA ILE A 308 -14.42 -22.03 -8.08
C ILE A 308 -13.77 -21.67 -6.72
N SER A 309 -12.62 -22.27 -6.42
CA SER A 309 -11.83 -21.98 -5.21
C SER A 309 -10.83 -20.84 -5.45
N PRO A 310 -10.45 -20.08 -4.42
CA PRO A 310 -9.41 -19.08 -4.55
C PRO A 310 -8.09 -19.70 -5.01
N CYS A 311 -7.30 -18.93 -5.79
CA CYS A 311 -5.89 -19.26 -5.98
C CYS A 311 -5.03 -18.50 -4.94
N ILE A 312 -3.88 -19.10 -4.62
CA ILE A 312 -2.90 -18.56 -3.67
C ILE A 312 -1.56 -18.39 -4.37
N ILE A 313 -1.01 -17.19 -4.31
CA ILE A 313 0.36 -16.90 -4.74
C ILE A 313 1.22 -16.77 -3.47
N ARG A 314 2.33 -17.49 -3.44
CA ARG A 314 3.26 -17.48 -2.30
C ARG A 314 4.71 -17.76 -2.72
N PRO A 315 5.70 -17.42 -1.88
CA PRO A 315 7.09 -17.75 -2.16
C PRO A 315 7.31 -19.27 -2.09
N ILE A 316 8.45 -19.71 -2.66
CA ILE A 316 8.82 -21.13 -2.69
C ILE A 316 9.24 -21.63 -1.30
N ASP A 317 9.99 -20.81 -0.58
CA ASP A 317 10.42 -21.11 0.78
C ASP A 317 9.31 -20.78 1.79
N ASP A 318 9.53 -21.11 3.07
CA ASP A 318 8.62 -20.74 4.17
C ASP A 318 8.46 -19.21 4.22
N GLY A 319 7.48 -18.74 3.47
CA GLY A 319 7.33 -17.36 3.14
C GLY A 319 6.52 -16.57 4.14
N ASP A 320 6.75 -15.31 4.09
CA ASP A 320 6.18 -14.31 4.97
C ASP A 320 5.09 -13.48 4.29
N TYR A 321 4.61 -13.91 3.10
CA TYR A 321 3.45 -13.31 2.41
C TYR A 321 2.57 -14.36 1.71
N ILE A 322 1.29 -14.00 1.58
CA ILE A 322 0.29 -14.76 0.81
C ILE A 322 -0.59 -13.74 0.06
N TYR A 323 -0.83 -14.01 -1.22
CA TYR A 323 -1.84 -13.31 -2.00
C TYR A 323 -2.92 -14.29 -2.44
N MET A 324 -4.16 -14.00 -2.07
CA MET A 324 -5.32 -14.79 -2.45
C MET A 324 -6.14 -14.04 -3.48
N ILE A 325 -6.57 -14.70 -4.54
CA ILE A 325 -7.42 -14.13 -5.60
C ILE A 325 -8.62 -15.04 -5.83
N LEU A 326 -9.82 -14.47 -5.75
CA LEU A 326 -11.04 -15.21 -6.04
C LEU A 326 -11.23 -15.39 -7.54
N PRO A 327 -11.70 -16.58 -8.00
CA PRO A 327 -12.02 -16.82 -9.38
C PRO A 327 -13.29 -16.08 -9.81
N ILE A 328 -13.39 -15.82 -11.10
CA ILE A 328 -14.61 -15.32 -11.76
C ILE A 328 -15.29 -16.48 -12.46
N ARG A 329 -16.60 -16.64 -12.27
CA ARG A 329 -17.37 -17.64 -13.03
C ARG A 329 -17.32 -17.29 -14.52
N MET A 330 -16.78 -18.17 -15.31
CA MET A 330 -16.84 -18.07 -16.76
C MET A 330 -18.25 -18.50 -17.21
N LYS A 331 -18.84 -17.72 -18.13
CA LYS A 331 -20.05 -18.17 -18.82
C LYS A 331 -19.59 -19.16 -19.91
N GLU A 332 -20.22 -20.31 -19.94
CA GLU A 332 -20.10 -21.27 -21.04
C GLU A 332 -20.55 -20.65 -22.38
#